data_a219bfa231ed20def0d130a797c5055b
#
_entry.id   a219bfa231ed20def0d130a797c5055b
#
_cell.length_a   1.000
_cell.length_b   1.000
_cell.length_c   1.000
_cell.angle_alpha   90.00
_cell.angle_beta   90.00
_cell.angle_gamma   90.00
#
_symmetry.space_group_name_H-M   'P 1'
#
loop_
_entity.id
_entity.type
_entity.pdbx_description
1 polymer ?
#
loop_
_entity_poly.entity_id
_entity_poly.type
_entity_poly.pdbx_seq_one_letter_code
_entity_poly.pdbx_strand_id
1 'polypeptide(L)'
;MKEFLEQYKLDAVLVHTPANMRNISGFTGEGLVYVSKEDAWILTDSRYTIAAAAESRGFEVLEYKRNMQQYLVEKIVKEHPELAEKTFRIGFEDAVMTVETYRTLEALFEKMNLKQWELVPLHKKLDKMRRIKTPEEIESIKKAEKIGDEAFTKVTDWLTKCYREKTSVTEKQVAAHIEFYMRDAGAEGTSFDTIAASGIHSSMPHAVPTDKVLEEGDFLTMDFGCLVNGYCSDMTRTIVYGRADEKQKEIYDVVLQAQMTALQAIKPGMTGKEVDAIARDVIKEAGYGDCFGHSLGHSVGLEIHETPCFSPREESVIEPGMVITVEPGIYVEGFCGVRIEDVVVITENGCENITHSPKERMEIQ
;
A
#
# COMPACT_ATOMS: atom_id res chain seq x y z
N MET A 1 11.02 18.76 6.20
CA MET A 1 10.33 19.71 5.28
C MET A 1 11.23 20.84 4.77
N LYS A 2 12.06 21.49 5.60
CA LYS A 2 12.92 22.62 5.12
C LYS A 2 13.82 22.22 3.95
N GLU A 3 14.53 21.09 4.07
CA GLU A 3 15.38 20.57 2.98
C GLU A 3 14.58 20.27 1.71
N PHE A 4 13.36 19.74 1.85
CA PHE A 4 12.46 19.48 0.71
C PHE A 4 12.09 20.79 -0.01
N LEU A 5 11.69 21.83 0.74
CA LEU A 5 11.38 23.14 0.15
C LEU A 5 12.58 23.74 -0.59
N GLU A 6 13.78 23.64 -0.03
CA GLU A 6 15.01 24.14 -0.65
C GLU A 6 15.37 23.34 -1.92
N GLN A 7 15.33 22.00 -1.84
CA GLN A 7 15.64 21.12 -2.96
C GLN A 7 14.76 21.39 -4.18
N TYR A 8 13.46 21.64 -3.96
CA TYR A 8 12.51 21.87 -5.05
C TYR A 8 12.23 23.35 -5.32
N LYS A 9 12.95 24.25 -4.65
CA LYS A 9 12.80 25.71 -4.77
C LYS A 9 11.37 26.16 -4.55
N LEU A 10 10.76 25.69 -3.47
CA LEU A 10 9.41 26.02 -3.05
C LEU A 10 9.45 26.92 -1.82
N ASP A 11 8.43 27.75 -1.69
CA ASP A 11 8.22 28.58 -0.47
C ASP A 11 7.28 27.89 0.50
N ALA A 12 6.31 27.11 -0.02
CA ALA A 12 5.38 26.31 0.78
C ALA A 12 4.93 25.04 0.04
N VAL A 13 4.28 24.15 0.77
CA VAL A 13 3.58 22.96 0.22
C VAL A 13 2.19 22.82 0.80
N LEU A 14 1.26 22.33 -0.04
CA LEU A 14 -0.08 21.88 0.31
C LEU A 14 -0.13 20.37 0.24
N VAL A 15 -0.47 19.72 1.34
CA VAL A 15 -0.51 18.27 1.47
C VAL A 15 -1.95 17.83 1.73
N HIS A 16 -2.49 17.03 0.84
CA HIS A 16 -3.88 16.56 0.85
C HIS A 16 -4.00 15.05 1.04
N THR A 17 -3.00 14.28 0.57
CA THR A 17 -3.01 12.83 0.70
C THR A 17 -2.95 12.42 2.17
N PRO A 18 -3.91 11.62 2.69
CA PRO A 18 -3.91 11.21 4.10
C PRO A 18 -2.58 10.61 4.57
N ALA A 19 -1.97 9.76 3.76
CA ALA A 19 -0.67 9.17 4.07
C ALA A 19 0.44 10.22 4.21
N ASN A 20 0.50 11.23 3.33
CA ASN A 20 1.49 12.29 3.40
C ASN A 20 1.18 13.29 4.52
N MET A 21 -0.10 13.61 4.78
CA MET A 21 -0.49 14.41 5.94
C MET A 21 -0.02 13.75 7.24
N ARG A 22 -0.31 12.46 7.39
CA ARG A 22 0.12 11.68 8.56
C ARG A 22 1.64 11.61 8.69
N ASN A 23 2.35 11.32 7.61
CA ASN A 23 3.82 11.25 7.62
C ASN A 23 4.47 12.57 8.03
N ILE A 24 3.92 13.70 7.62
CA ILE A 24 4.49 15.03 7.85
C ILE A 24 4.08 15.61 9.20
N SER A 25 2.82 15.42 9.62
CA SER A 25 2.26 16.09 10.80
C SER A 25 1.82 15.13 11.93
N GLY A 26 1.61 13.85 11.62
CA GLY A 26 0.97 12.89 12.51
C GLY A 26 -0.56 12.88 12.42
N PHE A 27 -1.17 13.87 11.77
CA PHE A 27 -2.62 14.01 11.68
C PHE A 27 -3.27 12.94 10.79
N THR A 28 -4.30 12.29 11.31
CA THR A 28 -5.00 11.17 10.64
C THR A 28 -6.41 11.52 10.15
N GLY A 29 -6.90 12.73 10.45
CA GLY A 29 -8.25 13.17 10.08
C GLY A 29 -8.32 13.82 8.71
N GLU A 30 -9.50 14.39 8.41
CA GLU A 30 -9.76 15.12 7.15
C GLU A 30 -9.28 16.57 7.25
N GLY A 31 -8.57 17.05 6.22
CA GLY A 31 -8.09 18.42 6.16
C GLY A 31 -7.03 18.68 5.13
N LEU A 32 -6.18 19.63 5.42
CA LEU A 32 -5.04 20.05 4.62
C LEU A 32 -3.86 20.35 5.56
N VAL A 33 -2.69 19.89 5.23
CA VAL A 33 -1.46 20.30 5.88
C VAL A 33 -0.75 21.34 4.99
N TYR A 34 -0.49 22.51 5.57
CA TYR A 34 0.33 23.55 4.96
C TYR A 34 1.65 23.66 5.70
N VAL A 35 2.74 23.65 4.96
CA VAL A 35 4.08 23.87 5.52
C VAL A 35 4.85 24.87 4.66
N SER A 36 5.35 25.91 5.29
CA SER A 36 6.30 26.87 4.72
C SER A 36 7.64 26.80 5.46
N LYS A 37 8.53 27.74 5.19
CA LYS A 37 9.78 27.88 5.96
C LYS A 37 9.52 28.35 7.40
N GLU A 38 8.43 29.07 7.61
CA GLU A 38 8.09 29.77 8.85
C GLU A 38 6.92 29.14 9.59
N ASP A 39 5.93 28.62 8.83
CA ASP A 39 4.68 28.11 9.36
C ASP A 39 4.48 26.61 9.09
N ALA A 40 3.76 25.98 10.02
CA ALA A 40 3.27 24.62 9.89
C ALA A 40 1.84 24.58 10.44
N TRP A 41 0.86 24.43 9.54
CA TRP A 41 -0.57 24.48 9.89
C TRP A 41 -1.30 23.23 9.45
N ILE A 42 -2.29 22.84 10.26
CA ILE A 42 -3.32 21.85 9.89
C ILE A 42 -4.65 22.60 9.78
N LEU A 43 -5.20 22.66 8.58
CA LEU A 43 -6.51 23.21 8.34
C LEU A 43 -7.54 22.08 8.36
N THR A 44 -8.47 22.13 9.30
CA THR A 44 -9.53 21.15 9.43
C THR A 44 -10.83 21.81 9.91
N ASP A 45 -11.92 21.05 9.98
CA ASP A 45 -13.16 21.55 10.55
C ASP A 45 -13.37 21.12 12.01
N SER A 46 -14.46 21.57 12.62
CA SER A 46 -14.75 21.35 14.04
C SER A 46 -14.82 19.87 14.47
N ARG A 47 -15.00 18.93 13.54
CA ARG A 47 -15.03 17.48 13.82
C ARG A 47 -13.67 16.92 14.22
N TYR A 48 -12.59 17.54 13.74
CA TYR A 48 -11.23 16.99 13.86
C TYR A 48 -10.26 17.86 14.66
N THR A 49 -10.65 19.06 15.12
CA THR A 49 -9.73 19.98 15.82
C THR A 49 -9.10 19.37 17.06
N ILE A 50 -9.85 18.59 17.84
CA ILE A 50 -9.35 17.92 19.06
C ILE A 50 -8.35 16.82 18.69
N ALA A 51 -8.68 16.00 17.69
CA ALA A 51 -7.79 14.94 17.20
C ALA A 51 -6.49 15.54 16.62
N ALA A 52 -6.61 16.55 15.76
CA ALA A 52 -5.46 17.24 15.19
C ALA A 52 -4.52 17.79 16.26
N ALA A 53 -5.05 18.42 17.32
CA ALA A 53 -4.25 18.94 18.42
C ALA A 53 -3.58 17.84 19.25
N ALA A 54 -4.19 16.66 19.36
CA ALA A 54 -3.64 15.55 20.11
C ALA A 54 -2.57 14.75 19.32
N GLU A 55 -2.78 14.58 18.01
CA GLU A 55 -1.94 13.76 17.14
C GLU A 55 -0.71 14.49 16.61
N SER A 56 -0.82 15.78 16.35
CA SER A 56 0.25 16.56 15.70
C SER A 56 1.14 17.29 16.67
N ARG A 57 2.44 17.32 16.38
CA ARG A 57 3.43 18.08 17.15
C ARG A 57 4.09 19.13 16.27
N GLY A 58 4.11 20.39 16.76
CA GLY A 58 4.75 21.50 16.06
C GLY A 58 3.89 22.09 14.93
N PHE A 59 2.60 21.78 14.89
CA PHE A 59 1.63 22.36 13.97
C PHE A 59 0.60 23.20 14.71
N GLU A 60 0.25 24.35 14.16
CA GLU A 60 -0.92 25.13 14.59
C GLU A 60 -2.17 24.54 13.93
N VAL A 61 -3.19 24.21 14.73
CA VAL A 61 -4.48 23.70 14.21
C VAL A 61 -5.40 24.88 13.94
N LEU A 62 -5.85 24.99 12.69
CA LEU A 62 -6.71 26.06 12.20
C LEU A 62 -8.09 25.51 11.82
N GLU A 63 -9.13 25.95 12.51
CA GLU A 63 -10.50 25.62 12.18
C GLU A 63 -11.04 26.55 11.09
N TYR A 64 -11.36 26.01 9.91
CA TYR A 64 -12.09 26.76 8.89
C TYR A 64 -13.60 26.49 8.99
N LYS A 65 -14.42 27.53 8.67
CA LYS A 65 -15.89 27.42 8.81
C LYS A 65 -16.65 27.28 7.49
N ARG A 66 -16.02 27.61 6.36
CA ARG A 66 -16.69 27.59 5.04
C ARG A 66 -15.75 27.10 3.94
N ASN A 67 -15.01 28.00 3.31
CA ASN A 67 -14.11 27.68 2.20
C ASN A 67 -12.67 27.58 2.72
N MET A 68 -12.13 26.40 2.72
CA MET A 68 -10.78 26.10 3.25
C MET A 68 -9.70 26.82 2.44
N GLN A 69 -9.81 26.84 1.10
CA GLN A 69 -8.83 27.46 0.22
C GLN A 69 -8.79 28.98 0.43
N GLN A 70 -9.95 29.61 0.53
CA GLN A 70 -10.04 31.04 0.80
C GLN A 70 -9.46 31.38 2.19
N TYR A 71 -9.83 30.60 3.21
CA TYR A 71 -9.31 30.76 4.57
C TYR A 71 -7.77 30.65 4.61
N LEU A 72 -7.21 29.66 3.92
CA LEU A 72 -5.76 29.48 3.82
C LEU A 72 -5.08 30.70 3.19
N VAL A 73 -5.53 31.13 2.01
CA VAL A 73 -4.91 32.25 1.29
C VAL A 73 -5.01 33.55 2.09
N GLU A 74 -6.17 33.83 2.70
CA GLU A 74 -6.36 34.98 3.58
C GLU A 74 -5.46 34.91 4.83
N LYS A 75 -5.28 33.74 5.43
CA LYS A 75 -4.40 33.53 6.59
C LYS A 75 -2.95 33.78 6.20
N ILE A 76 -2.45 33.25 5.08
CA ILE A 76 -1.08 33.48 4.61
C ILE A 76 -0.83 34.98 4.42
N VAL A 77 -1.70 35.69 3.68
CA VAL A 77 -1.54 37.12 3.41
C VAL A 77 -1.66 37.96 4.68
N LYS A 78 -2.46 37.55 5.65
CA LYS A 78 -2.59 38.24 6.94
C LYS A 78 -1.34 38.12 7.80
N GLU A 79 -0.75 36.94 7.87
CA GLU A 79 0.46 36.69 8.67
C GLU A 79 1.72 37.24 7.98
N HIS A 80 1.75 37.17 6.64
CA HIS A 80 2.89 37.53 5.78
C HIS A 80 2.48 38.49 4.66
N PRO A 81 2.07 39.75 4.98
CA PRO A 81 1.57 40.69 3.97
C PRO A 81 2.59 41.00 2.87
N GLU A 82 3.89 40.88 3.17
CA GLU A 82 4.96 41.10 2.21
C GLU A 82 4.99 40.05 1.08
N LEU A 83 4.39 38.88 1.27
CA LEU A 83 4.31 37.87 0.23
C LEU A 83 3.37 38.23 -0.92
N ALA A 84 2.45 39.19 -0.69
CA ALA A 84 1.56 39.68 -1.74
C ALA A 84 2.32 40.31 -2.92
N GLU A 85 3.50 40.88 -2.64
CA GLU A 85 4.34 41.59 -3.62
C GLU A 85 5.54 40.75 -4.12
N LYS A 86 5.65 39.48 -3.65
CA LYS A 86 6.77 38.58 -3.97
C LYS A 86 6.31 37.38 -4.76
N THR A 87 7.24 36.77 -5.52
CA THR A 87 7.04 35.44 -6.05
C THR A 87 6.90 34.45 -4.88
N PHE A 88 5.82 33.67 -4.89
CA PHE A 88 5.52 32.68 -3.87
C PHE A 88 5.12 31.36 -4.51
N ARG A 89 6.01 30.36 -4.41
CA ARG A 89 5.89 29.09 -5.09
C ARG A 89 5.34 28.03 -4.14
N ILE A 90 4.11 27.59 -4.39
CA ILE A 90 3.38 26.66 -3.55
C ILE A 90 3.34 25.28 -4.24
N GLY A 91 4.07 24.32 -3.68
CA GLY A 91 3.99 22.92 -4.14
C GLY A 91 2.65 22.30 -3.78
N PHE A 92 2.10 21.48 -4.67
CA PHE A 92 0.86 20.75 -4.40
C PHE A 92 0.90 19.33 -4.98
N GLU A 93 0.12 18.44 -4.41
CA GLU A 93 -0.02 17.04 -4.86
C GLU A 93 -0.96 16.97 -6.06
N ASP A 94 -0.41 17.05 -7.27
CA ASP A 94 -1.15 17.06 -8.54
C ASP A 94 -1.87 15.74 -8.86
N ALA A 95 -1.48 14.65 -8.21
CA ALA A 95 -2.16 13.35 -8.35
C ALA A 95 -3.53 13.30 -7.63
N VAL A 96 -3.77 14.18 -6.64
CA VAL A 96 -4.98 14.14 -5.79
C VAL A 96 -5.74 15.47 -5.76
N MET A 97 -5.08 16.59 -6.02
CA MET A 97 -5.77 17.89 -6.09
C MET A 97 -6.74 17.88 -7.27
N THR A 98 -8.02 18.12 -7.00
CA THR A 98 -9.02 18.21 -8.08
C THR A 98 -8.81 19.45 -8.94
N VAL A 99 -9.23 19.39 -10.21
CA VAL A 99 -9.22 20.56 -11.10
C VAL A 99 -10.05 21.71 -10.53
N GLU A 100 -11.12 21.42 -9.80
CA GLU A 100 -11.96 22.41 -9.13
C GLU A 100 -11.16 23.16 -8.05
N THR A 101 -10.44 22.42 -7.18
CA THR A 101 -9.61 23.00 -6.12
C THR A 101 -8.50 23.87 -6.72
N TYR A 102 -7.82 23.35 -7.73
CA TYR A 102 -6.74 24.07 -8.43
C TYR A 102 -7.24 25.40 -9.00
N ARG A 103 -8.35 25.38 -9.77
CA ARG A 103 -8.94 26.60 -10.35
C ARG A 103 -9.49 27.56 -9.31
N THR A 104 -9.98 27.05 -8.18
CA THR A 104 -10.44 27.89 -7.06
C THR A 104 -9.25 28.67 -6.48
N LEU A 105 -8.11 28.05 -6.30
CA LEU A 105 -6.89 28.72 -5.84
C LEU A 105 -6.41 29.76 -6.86
N GLU A 106 -6.36 29.43 -8.16
CA GLU A 106 -5.98 30.40 -9.21
C GLU A 106 -6.90 31.63 -9.19
N ALA A 107 -8.23 31.41 -9.13
CA ALA A 107 -9.20 32.50 -9.08
C ALA A 107 -9.08 33.36 -7.79
N LEU A 108 -8.72 32.74 -6.65
CA LEU A 108 -8.42 33.47 -5.41
C LEU A 108 -7.16 34.33 -5.54
N PHE A 109 -6.09 33.79 -6.14
CA PHE A 109 -4.86 34.54 -6.38
C PHE A 109 -5.13 35.75 -7.27
N GLU A 110 -5.91 35.60 -8.34
CA GLU A 110 -6.31 36.69 -9.23
C GLU A 110 -7.18 37.73 -8.48
N LYS A 111 -8.23 37.29 -7.76
CA LYS A 111 -9.13 38.14 -6.98
C LYS A 111 -8.42 38.98 -5.92
N MET A 112 -7.39 38.40 -5.26
CA MET A 112 -6.60 39.04 -4.22
C MET A 112 -5.37 39.77 -4.76
N ASN A 113 -5.20 39.88 -6.08
CA ASN A 113 -4.08 40.49 -6.78
C ASN A 113 -2.71 39.87 -6.45
N LEU A 114 -2.67 38.56 -6.15
CA LEU A 114 -1.45 37.79 -5.85
C LEU A 114 -0.83 37.25 -7.15
N LYS A 115 -0.51 38.13 -8.10
CA LYS A 115 -0.13 37.78 -9.48
C LYS A 115 1.18 37.01 -9.61
N GLN A 116 2.00 37.02 -8.58
CA GLN A 116 3.32 36.34 -8.56
C GLN A 116 3.28 35.01 -7.76
N TRP A 117 2.08 34.58 -7.34
CA TRP A 117 1.92 33.29 -6.70
C TRP A 117 1.75 32.19 -7.74
N GLU A 118 2.46 31.10 -7.56
CA GLU A 118 2.51 29.97 -8.49
C GLU A 118 2.16 28.65 -7.79
N LEU A 119 1.27 27.86 -8.38
CA LEU A 119 1.05 26.46 -7.99
C LEU A 119 2.02 25.57 -8.77
N VAL A 120 2.84 24.79 -8.05
CA VAL A 120 3.88 23.94 -8.62
C VAL A 120 3.54 22.46 -8.38
N PRO A 121 3.29 21.66 -9.43
CA PRO A 121 2.96 20.25 -9.26
C PRO A 121 4.17 19.46 -8.72
N LEU A 122 3.92 18.59 -7.76
CA LEU A 122 4.98 17.84 -7.07
C LEU A 122 5.31 16.50 -7.72
N HIS A 123 4.45 15.95 -8.58
CA HIS A 123 4.68 14.67 -9.27
C HIS A 123 5.11 13.56 -8.29
N LYS A 124 4.32 13.32 -7.24
CA LYS A 124 4.59 12.30 -6.20
C LYS A 124 5.92 12.44 -5.44
N LYS A 125 6.51 13.65 -5.42
CA LYS A 125 7.80 13.88 -4.72
C LYS A 125 7.68 13.70 -3.20
N LEU A 126 6.50 13.98 -2.61
CA LEU A 126 6.26 13.76 -1.18
C LEU A 126 6.25 12.26 -0.83
N ASP A 127 5.74 11.40 -1.72
CA ASP A 127 5.71 9.96 -1.51
C ASP A 127 7.11 9.37 -1.33
N LYS A 128 8.14 9.99 -1.93
CA LYS A 128 9.53 9.58 -1.76
C LYS A 128 10.02 9.72 -0.31
N MET A 129 9.42 10.58 0.49
CA MET A 129 9.79 10.76 1.90
C MET A 129 9.40 9.56 2.77
N ARG A 130 8.46 8.72 2.29
CA ARG A 130 7.97 7.51 2.98
C ARG A 130 8.64 6.22 2.52
N ARG A 131 9.57 6.28 1.55
CA ARG A 131 10.21 5.08 0.99
C ARG A 131 11.02 4.31 2.01
N ILE A 132 11.83 5.02 2.79
CA ILE A 132 12.65 4.45 3.86
C ILE A 132 11.85 4.54 5.15
N LYS A 133 11.51 3.40 5.73
CA LYS A 133 10.74 3.29 6.96
C LYS A 133 11.66 3.39 8.17
N THR A 134 11.20 4.08 9.21
CA THR A 134 11.86 4.06 10.52
C THR A 134 11.69 2.70 11.20
N PRO A 135 12.51 2.37 12.22
CA PRO A 135 12.31 1.13 12.99
C PRO A 135 10.90 0.98 13.58
N GLU A 136 10.28 2.08 14.04
CA GLU A 136 8.93 2.08 14.62
C GLU A 136 7.84 1.80 13.57
N GLU A 137 8.03 2.31 12.34
CA GLU A 137 7.15 2.05 11.20
C GLU A 137 7.25 0.58 10.77
N ILE A 138 8.47 0.04 10.69
CA ILE A 138 8.72 -1.38 10.40
C ILE A 138 8.07 -2.28 11.46
N GLU A 139 8.18 -1.92 12.75
CA GLU A 139 7.52 -2.68 13.83
C GLU A 139 5.99 -2.67 13.71
N SER A 140 5.40 -1.59 13.21
CA SER A 140 3.96 -1.52 12.95
C SER A 140 3.56 -2.46 11.80
N ILE A 141 4.35 -2.49 10.72
CA ILE A 141 4.14 -3.40 9.59
C ILE A 141 4.32 -4.86 10.05
N LYS A 142 5.38 -5.18 10.81
CA LYS A 142 5.59 -6.53 11.36
C LYS A 142 4.43 -7.02 12.23
N LYS A 143 3.82 -6.12 13.02
CA LYS A 143 2.63 -6.47 13.81
C LYS A 143 1.43 -6.74 12.92
N ALA A 144 1.24 -5.98 11.85
CA ALA A 144 0.18 -6.19 10.89
C ALA A 144 0.36 -7.53 10.14
N GLU A 145 1.59 -7.84 9.69
CA GLU A 145 1.93 -9.14 9.08
C GLU A 145 1.63 -10.31 10.03
N LYS A 146 2.04 -10.19 11.29
CA LYS A 146 1.76 -11.22 12.30
C LYS A 146 0.26 -11.48 12.48
N ILE A 147 -0.56 -10.44 12.44
CA ILE A 147 -2.03 -10.61 12.49
C ILE A 147 -2.51 -11.36 11.24
N GLY A 148 -1.96 -11.07 10.06
CA GLY A 148 -2.22 -11.81 8.83
C GLY A 148 -1.86 -13.30 8.96
N ASP A 149 -0.68 -13.62 9.47
CA ASP A 149 -0.23 -14.99 9.72
C ASP A 149 -1.18 -15.76 10.68
N GLU A 150 -1.62 -15.11 11.75
CA GLU A 150 -2.59 -15.68 12.69
C GLU A 150 -3.96 -15.89 12.04
N ALA A 151 -4.42 -14.97 11.21
CA ALA A 151 -5.68 -15.08 10.48
C ALA A 151 -5.62 -16.22 9.44
N PHE A 152 -4.49 -16.36 8.72
CA PHE A 152 -4.28 -17.48 7.80
C PHE A 152 -4.39 -18.83 8.52
N THR A 153 -3.73 -18.98 9.66
CA THR A 153 -3.80 -20.21 10.46
C THR A 153 -5.24 -20.53 10.87
N LYS A 154 -5.97 -19.53 11.40
CA LYS A 154 -7.37 -19.72 11.84
C LYS A 154 -8.30 -20.06 10.67
N VAL A 155 -8.14 -19.42 9.50
CA VAL A 155 -9.01 -19.70 8.35
C VAL A 155 -8.74 -21.08 7.76
N THR A 156 -7.50 -21.53 7.71
CA THR A 156 -7.16 -22.88 7.23
C THR A 156 -7.64 -23.97 8.18
N ASP A 157 -7.59 -23.75 9.49
CA ASP A 157 -8.17 -24.63 10.50
C ASP A 157 -9.70 -24.71 10.36
N TRP A 158 -10.37 -23.57 10.15
CA TRP A 158 -11.80 -23.51 9.90
C TRP A 158 -12.19 -24.25 8.62
N LEU A 159 -11.45 -24.02 7.51
CA LEU A 159 -11.67 -24.71 6.24
C LEU A 159 -11.49 -26.23 6.37
N THR A 160 -10.46 -26.67 7.12
CA THR A 160 -10.22 -28.09 7.39
C THR A 160 -11.40 -28.72 8.15
N LYS A 161 -11.94 -28.01 9.12
CA LYS A 161 -13.16 -28.47 9.83
C LYS A 161 -14.35 -28.55 8.88
N CYS A 162 -14.61 -27.52 8.08
CA CYS A 162 -15.71 -27.49 7.12
C CYS A 162 -15.60 -28.62 6.10
N TYR A 163 -14.40 -28.89 5.58
CA TYR A 163 -14.14 -30.00 4.65
C TYR A 163 -14.51 -31.35 5.27
N ARG A 164 -14.03 -31.62 6.49
CA ARG A 164 -14.31 -32.89 7.20
C ARG A 164 -15.80 -33.07 7.54
N GLU A 165 -16.49 -31.99 7.89
CA GLU A 165 -17.92 -31.97 8.20
C GLU A 165 -18.78 -31.90 6.93
N LYS A 166 -18.18 -31.79 5.74
CA LYS A 166 -18.87 -31.60 4.46
C LYS A 166 -19.78 -30.37 4.44
N THR A 167 -19.37 -29.33 5.14
CA THR A 167 -20.07 -28.05 5.17
C THR A 167 -19.71 -27.27 3.90
N SER A 168 -20.73 -26.83 3.17
CA SER A 168 -20.56 -25.96 1.99
C SER A 168 -19.99 -24.61 2.41
N VAL A 169 -18.93 -24.14 1.74
CA VAL A 169 -18.25 -22.87 2.00
C VAL A 169 -18.14 -22.08 0.70
N THR A 170 -18.47 -20.79 0.73
CA THR A 170 -18.33 -19.89 -0.43
C THR A 170 -17.10 -19.01 -0.30
N GLU A 171 -16.62 -18.43 -1.42
CA GLU A 171 -15.52 -17.46 -1.44
C GLU A 171 -15.80 -16.26 -0.51
N LYS A 172 -17.04 -15.72 -0.53
CA LYS A 172 -17.44 -14.64 0.41
C LYS A 172 -17.33 -15.03 1.87
N GLN A 173 -17.65 -16.26 2.22
CA GLN A 173 -17.50 -16.75 3.59
C GLN A 173 -16.03 -16.85 3.98
N VAL A 174 -15.15 -17.28 3.06
CA VAL A 174 -13.70 -17.29 3.31
C VAL A 174 -13.19 -15.87 3.58
N ALA A 175 -13.51 -14.91 2.71
CA ALA A 175 -13.12 -13.51 2.90
C ALA A 175 -13.62 -12.94 4.22
N ALA A 176 -14.90 -13.16 4.54
CA ALA A 176 -15.51 -12.69 5.80
C ALA A 176 -14.84 -13.29 7.04
N HIS A 177 -14.43 -14.56 7.01
CA HIS A 177 -13.70 -15.19 8.12
C HIS A 177 -12.28 -14.64 8.27
N ILE A 178 -11.56 -14.39 7.17
CA ILE A 178 -10.24 -13.76 7.19
C ILE A 178 -10.34 -12.38 7.86
N GLU A 179 -11.26 -11.53 7.40
CA GLU A 179 -11.45 -10.18 7.94
C GLU A 179 -11.87 -10.20 9.43
N PHE A 180 -12.76 -11.13 9.80
CA PHE A 180 -13.14 -11.33 11.18
C PHE A 180 -11.93 -11.71 12.05
N TYR A 181 -11.10 -12.66 11.61
CA TYR A 181 -9.93 -13.10 12.38
C TYR A 181 -8.88 -12.01 12.52
N MET A 182 -8.66 -11.20 11.49
CA MET A 182 -7.76 -10.04 11.57
C MET A 182 -8.28 -9.00 12.57
N ARG A 183 -9.58 -8.69 12.52
CA ARG A 183 -10.22 -7.76 13.46
C ARG A 183 -10.20 -8.28 14.90
N ASP A 184 -10.49 -9.56 15.12
CA ASP A 184 -10.45 -10.22 16.42
C ASP A 184 -9.04 -10.22 17.03
N ALA A 185 -8.00 -10.27 16.18
CA ALA A 185 -6.60 -10.17 16.56
C ALA A 185 -6.10 -8.73 16.81
N GLY A 186 -6.95 -7.72 16.60
CA GLY A 186 -6.67 -6.32 16.93
C GLY A 186 -6.33 -5.42 15.76
N ALA A 187 -6.58 -5.84 14.52
CA ALA A 187 -6.42 -4.98 13.35
C ALA A 187 -7.40 -3.79 13.36
N GLU A 188 -6.94 -2.62 12.94
CA GLU A 188 -7.74 -1.40 12.78
C GLU A 188 -8.72 -1.49 11.60
N GLY A 189 -8.39 -2.29 10.59
CA GLY A 189 -9.15 -2.50 9.36
C GLY A 189 -8.44 -3.43 8.42
N THR A 190 -9.02 -3.65 7.25
CA THR A 190 -8.32 -4.26 6.12
C THR A 190 -7.46 -3.20 5.42
N SER A 191 -6.31 -3.59 4.86
CA SER A 191 -5.46 -2.69 4.06
C SER A 191 -5.99 -2.51 2.63
N PHE A 192 -6.76 -3.50 2.16
CA PHE A 192 -7.48 -3.51 0.87
C PHE A 192 -8.65 -4.51 0.93
N ASP A 193 -9.43 -4.59 -0.15
CA ASP A 193 -10.54 -5.54 -0.25
C ASP A 193 -10.00 -6.98 -0.36
N THR A 194 -10.34 -7.83 0.60
CA THR A 194 -9.88 -9.22 0.67
C THR A 194 -10.25 -10.01 -0.58
N ILE A 195 -9.28 -10.68 -1.19
CA ILE A 195 -9.48 -11.61 -2.28
C ILE A 195 -9.59 -13.03 -1.71
N ALA A 196 -10.62 -13.76 -2.12
CA ALA A 196 -10.75 -15.20 -1.94
C ALA A 196 -11.29 -15.77 -3.25
N ALA A 197 -10.41 -16.35 -4.06
CA ALA A 197 -10.71 -16.78 -5.43
C ALA A 197 -10.45 -18.28 -5.61
N SER A 198 -11.48 -19.04 -5.97
CA SER A 198 -11.40 -20.49 -6.02
C SER A 198 -11.58 -21.08 -7.42
N GLY A 199 -10.90 -22.21 -7.69
CA GLY A 199 -10.95 -22.90 -8.96
C GLY A 199 -10.58 -21.98 -10.13
N ILE A 200 -11.47 -21.84 -11.12
CA ILE A 200 -11.23 -20.98 -12.28
C ILE A 200 -11.11 -19.50 -11.92
N HIS A 201 -11.73 -19.04 -10.81
CA HIS A 201 -11.59 -17.66 -10.36
C HIS A 201 -10.17 -17.35 -9.90
N SER A 202 -9.41 -18.32 -9.42
CA SER A 202 -8.00 -18.13 -9.05
C SER A 202 -7.12 -17.71 -10.24
N SER A 203 -7.55 -17.94 -11.49
CA SER A 203 -6.87 -17.44 -12.68
C SER A 203 -7.03 -15.94 -12.93
N MET A 204 -7.81 -15.25 -12.11
CA MET A 204 -8.00 -13.79 -12.17
C MET A 204 -7.28 -13.14 -10.99
N PRO A 205 -6.16 -12.40 -11.21
CA PRO A 205 -5.35 -11.83 -10.12
C PRO A 205 -6.12 -10.96 -9.13
N HIS A 206 -7.12 -10.21 -9.60
CA HIS A 206 -7.95 -9.31 -8.80
C HIS A 206 -9.42 -9.77 -8.72
N ALA A 207 -9.64 -11.07 -8.57
CA ALA A 207 -10.99 -11.62 -8.45
C ALA A 207 -11.67 -11.12 -7.17
N VAL A 208 -12.93 -10.70 -7.31
CA VAL A 208 -13.78 -10.35 -6.17
C VAL A 208 -14.46 -11.61 -5.64
N PRO A 209 -14.50 -11.86 -4.32
CA PRO A 209 -15.17 -13.02 -3.74
C PRO A 209 -16.65 -13.11 -4.13
N THR A 210 -17.08 -14.28 -4.59
CA THR A 210 -18.44 -14.55 -5.07
C THR A 210 -19.18 -15.56 -4.19
N ASP A 211 -20.42 -15.90 -4.59
CA ASP A 211 -21.17 -17.01 -3.97
C ASP A 211 -20.75 -18.39 -4.51
N LYS A 212 -19.65 -18.49 -5.30
CA LYS A 212 -19.10 -19.77 -5.72
C LYS A 212 -18.74 -20.60 -4.49
N VAL A 213 -19.23 -21.82 -4.48
CA VAL A 213 -18.90 -22.82 -3.46
C VAL A 213 -17.54 -23.43 -3.79
N LEU A 214 -16.70 -23.66 -2.79
CA LEU A 214 -15.44 -24.38 -2.94
C LEU A 214 -15.71 -25.82 -3.32
N GLU A 215 -14.97 -26.32 -4.30
CA GLU A 215 -15.09 -27.68 -4.83
C GLU A 215 -13.79 -28.47 -4.65
N GLU A 216 -13.91 -29.79 -4.64
CA GLU A 216 -12.76 -30.69 -4.55
C GLU A 216 -11.76 -30.42 -5.68
N GLY A 217 -10.51 -30.17 -5.34
CA GLY A 217 -9.43 -29.86 -6.29
C GLY A 217 -9.31 -28.38 -6.63
N ASP A 218 -10.15 -27.47 -6.08
CA ASP A 218 -9.99 -26.03 -6.29
C ASP A 218 -8.68 -25.54 -5.66
N PHE A 219 -7.89 -24.78 -6.42
CA PHE A 219 -7.00 -23.79 -5.79
C PHE A 219 -7.85 -22.69 -5.17
N LEU A 220 -7.52 -22.30 -3.96
CA LEU A 220 -8.08 -21.13 -3.28
C LEU A 220 -6.95 -20.14 -3.02
N THR A 221 -6.89 -19.10 -3.81
CA THR A 221 -6.00 -17.97 -3.59
C THR A 221 -6.66 -17.01 -2.64
N MET A 222 -6.01 -16.76 -1.51
CA MET A 222 -6.40 -15.80 -0.48
C MET A 222 -5.35 -14.70 -0.43
N ASP A 223 -5.76 -13.47 -0.71
CA ASP A 223 -4.91 -12.29 -0.70
C ASP A 223 -5.57 -11.25 0.18
N PHE A 224 -4.87 -10.86 1.24
CA PHE A 224 -5.42 -10.05 2.32
C PHE A 224 -4.33 -9.37 3.15
N GLY A 225 -4.71 -8.28 3.75
CA GLY A 225 -3.86 -7.56 4.68
C GLY A 225 -4.67 -6.70 5.64
N CYS A 226 -4.02 -6.20 6.66
CA CYS A 226 -4.66 -5.38 7.69
C CYS A 226 -3.83 -4.16 8.08
N LEU A 227 -4.44 -3.30 8.88
CA LEU A 227 -3.85 -2.06 9.37
C LEU A 227 -3.51 -2.18 10.86
N VAL A 228 -2.28 -1.82 11.20
CA VAL A 228 -1.83 -1.59 12.58
C VAL A 228 -1.08 -0.27 12.65
N ASN A 229 -1.50 0.61 13.54
CA ASN A 229 -1.01 1.98 13.59
C ASN A 229 -1.04 2.64 12.20
N GLY A 230 -2.10 2.35 11.40
CA GLY A 230 -2.30 2.81 10.04
C GLY A 230 -1.30 2.31 9.00
N TYR A 231 -0.39 1.40 9.33
CA TYR A 231 0.50 0.73 8.38
C TYR A 231 -0.12 -0.55 7.85
N CYS A 232 0.02 -0.76 6.55
CA CYS A 232 -0.53 -1.92 5.85
C CYS A 232 0.35 -3.16 6.02
N SER A 233 -0.29 -4.34 6.15
CA SER A 233 0.28 -5.62 5.78
C SER A 233 -0.28 -6.11 4.46
N ASP A 234 0.38 -7.11 3.87
CA ASP A 234 0.04 -7.70 2.59
C ASP A 234 0.51 -9.14 2.51
N MET A 235 -0.38 -10.07 2.20
CA MET A 235 -0.03 -11.47 2.11
C MET A 235 -0.95 -12.23 1.17
N THR A 236 -0.36 -12.98 0.25
CA THR A 236 -1.09 -13.98 -0.55
C THR A 236 -0.63 -15.39 -0.23
N ARG A 237 -1.59 -16.28 -0.03
CA ARG A 237 -1.38 -17.74 -0.02
C ARG A 237 -2.41 -18.44 -0.91
N THR A 238 -1.94 -19.40 -1.66
CA THR A 238 -2.80 -20.31 -2.41
C THR A 238 -2.76 -21.69 -1.75
N ILE A 239 -3.93 -22.23 -1.42
CA ILE A 239 -4.09 -23.60 -0.88
C ILE A 239 -4.93 -24.44 -1.84
N VAL A 240 -5.02 -25.74 -1.60
CA VAL A 240 -5.87 -26.67 -2.33
C VAL A 240 -7.04 -27.09 -1.44
N TYR A 241 -8.27 -26.91 -1.89
CA TYR A 241 -9.43 -27.47 -1.22
C TYR A 241 -9.65 -28.92 -1.70
N GLY A 242 -9.18 -29.91 -0.90
CA GLY A 242 -9.06 -31.30 -1.33
C GLY A 242 -7.65 -31.62 -1.87
N ARG A 243 -7.56 -32.22 -3.05
CA ARG A 243 -6.30 -32.70 -3.67
C ARG A 243 -6.00 -32.01 -4.99
N ALA A 244 -4.76 -31.56 -5.14
CA ALA A 244 -4.26 -31.01 -6.41
C ALA A 244 -4.01 -32.13 -7.44
N ASP A 245 -4.28 -31.83 -8.70
CA ASP A 245 -3.80 -32.62 -9.82
C ASP A 245 -2.31 -32.38 -10.12
N GLU A 246 -1.71 -33.15 -11.02
CA GLU A 246 -0.28 -33.05 -11.35
C GLU A 246 0.06 -31.71 -12.02
N LYS A 247 -0.85 -31.15 -12.81
CA LYS A 247 -0.62 -29.85 -13.46
C LYS A 247 -0.68 -28.69 -12.49
N GLN A 248 -1.60 -28.75 -11.53
CA GLN A 248 -1.68 -27.79 -10.44
C GLN A 248 -0.42 -27.84 -9.58
N LYS A 249 0.09 -29.04 -9.26
CA LYS A 249 1.34 -29.21 -8.51
C LYS A 249 2.52 -28.57 -9.22
N GLU A 250 2.66 -28.83 -10.52
CA GLU A 250 3.71 -28.26 -11.37
C GLU A 250 3.68 -26.71 -11.31
N ILE A 251 2.50 -26.11 -11.53
CA ILE A 251 2.32 -24.64 -11.52
C ILE A 251 2.68 -24.07 -10.15
N TYR A 252 2.21 -24.69 -9.07
CA TYR A 252 2.51 -24.26 -7.71
C TYR A 252 4.00 -24.26 -7.42
N ASP A 253 4.68 -25.36 -7.78
CA ASP A 253 6.10 -25.55 -7.52
C ASP A 253 6.96 -24.53 -8.29
N VAL A 254 6.55 -24.15 -9.52
CA VAL A 254 7.22 -23.08 -10.31
C VAL A 254 7.08 -21.71 -9.62
N VAL A 255 5.87 -21.36 -9.14
CA VAL A 255 5.65 -20.08 -8.44
C VAL A 255 6.44 -20.03 -7.14
N LEU A 256 6.42 -21.12 -6.36
CA LEU A 256 7.19 -21.21 -5.12
C LEU A 256 8.69 -21.06 -5.39
N GLN A 257 9.21 -21.73 -6.41
CA GLN A 257 10.61 -21.60 -6.80
C GLN A 257 10.96 -20.17 -7.22
N ALA A 258 10.12 -19.51 -8.01
CA ALA A 258 10.33 -18.14 -8.44
C ALA A 258 10.39 -17.17 -7.23
N GLN A 259 9.46 -17.33 -6.29
CA GLN A 259 9.40 -16.52 -5.08
C GLN A 259 10.63 -16.73 -4.19
N MET A 260 11.00 -17.99 -3.93
CA MET A 260 12.17 -18.33 -3.13
C MET A 260 13.49 -17.87 -3.77
N THR A 261 13.61 -17.96 -5.10
CA THR A 261 14.79 -17.49 -5.84
C THR A 261 14.94 -15.98 -5.71
N ALA A 262 13.84 -15.22 -5.84
CA ALA A 262 13.86 -13.77 -5.65
C ALA A 262 14.25 -13.40 -4.22
N LEU A 263 13.61 -13.98 -3.20
CA LEU A 263 13.91 -13.72 -1.79
C LEU A 263 15.39 -13.95 -1.44
N GLN A 264 16.01 -14.98 -2.00
CA GLN A 264 17.43 -15.29 -1.75
C GLN A 264 18.39 -14.31 -2.44
N ALA A 265 17.97 -13.71 -3.53
CA ALA A 265 18.80 -12.84 -4.36
C ALA A 265 18.69 -11.35 -4.01
N ILE A 266 17.58 -10.92 -3.41
CA ILE A 266 17.31 -9.50 -3.07
C ILE A 266 18.40 -8.97 -2.13
N LYS A 267 18.99 -7.84 -2.52
CA LYS A 267 19.96 -7.09 -1.72
C LYS A 267 19.95 -5.61 -2.10
N PRO A 268 20.35 -4.72 -1.17
CA PRO A 268 20.43 -3.29 -1.48
C PRO A 268 21.37 -3.02 -2.65
N GLY A 269 21.09 -1.97 -3.39
CA GLY A 269 21.86 -1.59 -4.58
C GLY A 269 21.33 -2.16 -5.90
N MET A 270 20.47 -3.17 -5.87
CA MET A 270 19.74 -3.64 -7.05
C MET A 270 18.64 -2.64 -7.45
N THR A 271 18.30 -2.63 -8.73
CA THR A 271 17.09 -1.94 -9.20
C THR A 271 15.85 -2.82 -9.06
N GLY A 272 14.66 -2.21 -8.96
CA GLY A 272 13.40 -2.97 -8.96
C GLY A 272 13.25 -3.88 -10.18
N LYS A 273 13.76 -3.44 -11.33
CA LYS A 273 13.79 -4.22 -12.58
C LYS A 273 14.68 -5.47 -12.50
N GLU A 274 15.85 -5.36 -11.89
CA GLU A 274 16.74 -6.51 -11.70
C GLU A 274 16.11 -7.54 -10.76
N VAL A 275 15.42 -7.10 -9.72
CA VAL A 275 14.71 -8.01 -8.80
C VAL A 275 13.53 -8.70 -9.49
N ASP A 276 12.70 -7.95 -10.24
CA ASP A 276 11.58 -8.53 -11.00
C ASP A 276 12.06 -9.60 -11.98
N ALA A 277 13.16 -9.35 -12.68
CA ALA A 277 13.70 -10.26 -13.67
C ALA A 277 14.04 -11.64 -13.08
N ILE A 278 14.50 -11.70 -11.84
CA ILE A 278 14.89 -12.96 -11.18
C ILE A 278 13.72 -13.96 -11.11
N ALA A 279 12.56 -13.50 -10.61
CA ALA A 279 11.39 -14.37 -10.52
C ALA A 279 10.74 -14.61 -11.88
N ARG A 280 10.70 -13.57 -12.71
CA ARG A 280 10.11 -13.63 -14.05
C ARG A 280 10.83 -14.58 -14.97
N ASP A 281 12.16 -14.66 -14.92
CA ASP A 281 12.95 -15.58 -15.72
C ASP A 281 12.69 -17.05 -15.32
N VAL A 282 12.56 -17.35 -14.01
CA VAL A 282 12.17 -18.69 -13.53
C VAL A 282 10.83 -19.12 -14.13
N ILE A 283 9.82 -18.25 -14.05
CA ILE A 283 8.48 -18.51 -14.60
C ILE A 283 8.53 -18.68 -16.14
N LYS A 284 9.31 -17.85 -16.82
CA LYS A 284 9.48 -17.88 -18.27
C LYS A 284 10.19 -19.16 -18.74
N GLU A 285 11.27 -19.58 -18.06
CA GLU A 285 12.00 -20.80 -18.37
C GLU A 285 11.15 -22.05 -18.19
N ALA A 286 10.21 -22.02 -17.24
CA ALA A 286 9.22 -23.09 -17.04
C ALA A 286 8.09 -23.07 -18.11
N GLY A 287 8.08 -22.11 -19.05
CA GLY A 287 7.09 -22.01 -20.11
C GLY A 287 5.82 -21.23 -19.79
N TYR A 288 5.77 -20.51 -18.65
CA TYR A 288 4.61 -19.74 -18.19
C TYR A 288 4.80 -18.22 -18.30
N GLY A 289 5.78 -17.74 -19.08
CA GLY A 289 6.09 -16.31 -19.14
C GLY A 289 4.91 -15.40 -19.47
N ASP A 290 4.00 -15.85 -20.35
CA ASP A 290 2.79 -15.10 -20.72
C ASP A 290 1.68 -15.17 -19.66
N CYS A 291 1.83 -16.03 -18.66
CA CYS A 291 0.89 -16.20 -17.55
C CYS A 291 1.24 -15.38 -16.30
N PHE A 292 2.32 -14.59 -16.32
CA PHE A 292 2.71 -13.67 -15.25
C PHE A 292 2.59 -12.22 -15.72
N GLY A 293 1.41 -11.65 -15.57
CA GLY A 293 1.01 -10.38 -16.19
C GLY A 293 1.20 -9.12 -15.33
N HIS A 294 1.64 -9.23 -14.07
CA HIS A 294 1.84 -8.08 -13.17
C HIS A 294 3.29 -7.92 -12.70
N SER A 295 3.58 -6.91 -11.91
CA SER A 295 4.87 -6.66 -11.27
C SER A 295 5.16 -7.74 -10.23
N LEU A 296 6.44 -8.02 -9.96
CA LEU A 296 6.82 -8.95 -8.90
C LEU A 296 6.46 -8.44 -7.50
N GLY A 297 6.30 -7.11 -7.32
CA GLY A 297 5.91 -6.56 -6.03
C GLY A 297 5.92 -5.04 -6.01
N HIS A 298 5.47 -4.49 -4.89
CA HIS A 298 5.38 -3.05 -4.63
C HIS A 298 5.78 -2.74 -3.18
N SER A 299 6.19 -1.51 -2.90
CA SER A 299 6.39 -1.09 -1.53
C SER A 299 5.05 -0.99 -0.80
N VAL A 300 5.09 -1.26 0.50
CA VAL A 300 3.97 -1.08 1.43
C VAL A 300 4.35 -0.12 2.55
N GLY A 301 3.35 0.55 3.12
CA GLY A 301 3.56 1.50 4.22
C GLY A 301 2.24 2.03 4.75
N LEU A 302 2.06 3.34 4.76
CA LEU A 302 0.78 3.99 5.07
C LEU A 302 -0.26 3.81 3.95
N GLU A 303 0.21 3.53 2.73
CA GLU A 303 -0.62 3.09 1.61
C GLU A 303 -0.23 1.67 1.23
N ILE A 304 -1.21 0.91 0.72
CA ILE A 304 -0.95 -0.46 0.29
C ILE A 304 0.02 -0.48 -0.89
N HIS A 305 -0.14 0.42 -1.85
CA HIS A 305 0.75 0.57 -2.99
C HIS A 305 1.63 1.82 -2.85
N GLU A 306 2.88 1.64 -2.45
CA GLU A 306 3.89 2.68 -2.43
C GLU A 306 4.98 2.43 -3.50
N THR A 307 6.00 3.28 -3.55
CA THR A 307 7.15 3.15 -4.44
C THR A 307 8.45 3.03 -3.65
N PRO A 308 9.50 2.35 -4.22
CA PRO A 308 9.56 1.72 -5.54
C PRO A 308 8.80 0.40 -5.64
N CYS A 309 8.66 -0.11 -6.89
CA CYS A 309 8.10 -1.44 -7.16
C CYS A 309 9.20 -2.41 -7.61
N PHE A 310 8.94 -3.71 -7.56
CA PHE A 310 9.69 -4.71 -8.31
C PHE A 310 8.98 -4.97 -9.63
N SER A 311 9.35 -4.26 -10.70
CA SER A 311 8.68 -4.34 -11.98
C SER A 311 9.65 -4.23 -13.15
N PRO A 312 9.30 -4.70 -14.37
CA PRO A 312 10.19 -4.62 -15.54
C PRO A 312 10.62 -3.21 -15.94
N ARG A 313 9.99 -2.17 -15.38
CA ARG A 313 10.24 -0.76 -15.72
C ARG A 313 10.85 0.07 -14.59
N GLU A 314 11.04 -0.53 -13.41
CA GLU A 314 11.50 0.21 -12.23
C GLU A 314 13.03 0.29 -12.18
N GLU A 315 13.55 1.46 -12.47
CA GLU A 315 14.99 1.75 -12.47
C GLU A 315 15.47 2.31 -11.10
N SER A 316 14.57 2.53 -10.15
CA SER A 316 14.96 2.98 -8.80
C SER A 316 15.76 1.89 -8.09
N VAL A 317 16.82 2.31 -7.43
CA VAL A 317 17.65 1.43 -6.59
C VAL A 317 16.95 1.19 -5.27
N ILE A 318 16.97 -0.06 -4.80
CA ILE A 318 16.46 -0.42 -3.48
C ILE A 318 17.49 -0.14 -2.40
N GLU A 319 17.01 0.35 -1.27
CA GLU A 319 17.84 0.83 -0.15
C GLU A 319 17.40 0.19 1.17
N PRO A 320 18.30 0.05 2.15
CA PRO A 320 17.94 -0.43 3.48
C PRO A 320 16.79 0.40 4.10
N GLY A 321 15.87 -0.28 4.78
CA GLY A 321 14.66 0.32 5.37
C GLY A 321 13.45 0.41 4.43
N MET A 322 13.59 0.08 3.15
CA MET A 322 12.43 -0.11 2.27
C MET A 322 11.69 -1.40 2.63
N VAL A 323 10.37 -1.38 2.52
CA VAL A 323 9.49 -2.54 2.78
C VAL A 323 8.70 -2.80 1.50
N ILE A 324 8.84 -4.01 0.93
CA ILE A 324 8.39 -4.32 -0.42
C ILE A 324 7.83 -5.75 -0.46
N THR A 325 6.76 -6.00 -1.25
CA THR A 325 6.20 -7.35 -1.47
C THR A 325 7.04 -8.15 -2.47
N VAL A 326 6.96 -9.48 -2.39
CA VAL A 326 7.52 -10.42 -3.37
C VAL A 326 6.44 -11.46 -3.68
N GLU A 327 5.73 -11.26 -4.78
CA GLU A 327 4.45 -11.90 -5.10
C GLU A 327 4.36 -12.47 -6.52
N PRO A 328 5.27 -13.34 -6.96
CA PRO A 328 5.12 -13.93 -8.28
C PRO A 328 3.83 -14.74 -8.38
N GLY A 329 3.23 -14.76 -9.56
CA GLY A 329 2.02 -15.52 -9.83
C GLY A 329 1.98 -16.09 -11.25
N ILE A 330 1.29 -17.22 -11.40
CA ILE A 330 0.95 -17.83 -12.69
C ILE A 330 -0.56 -17.97 -12.76
N TYR A 331 -1.16 -17.42 -13.81
CA TYR A 331 -2.60 -17.40 -14.03
C TYR A 331 -2.93 -18.01 -15.38
N VAL A 332 -3.46 -19.25 -15.38
CA VAL A 332 -3.82 -19.98 -16.59
C VAL A 332 -5.31 -19.82 -16.82
N GLU A 333 -5.67 -19.01 -17.83
CA GLU A 333 -7.05 -18.69 -18.17
C GLU A 333 -7.92 -19.94 -18.31
N GLY A 334 -9.07 -19.95 -17.63
CA GLY A 334 -10.05 -21.02 -17.65
C GLY A 334 -9.60 -22.30 -16.90
N PHE A 335 -8.49 -22.24 -16.17
CA PHE A 335 -8.00 -23.38 -15.39
C PHE A 335 -7.76 -23.00 -13.91
N CYS A 336 -6.65 -22.40 -13.61
CA CYS A 336 -6.31 -22.03 -12.22
C CYS A 336 -5.25 -20.92 -12.18
N GLY A 337 -5.06 -20.33 -10.98
CA GLY A 337 -3.96 -19.42 -10.70
C GLY A 337 -3.33 -19.68 -9.34
N VAL A 338 -2.07 -19.32 -9.21
CA VAL A 338 -1.28 -19.38 -7.97
C VAL A 338 -0.57 -18.07 -7.79
N ARG A 339 -0.66 -17.48 -6.60
CA ARG A 339 0.20 -16.40 -6.10
C ARG A 339 0.72 -16.80 -4.73
N ILE A 340 2.00 -16.55 -4.49
CA ILE A 340 2.65 -16.73 -3.19
C ILE A 340 3.39 -15.43 -2.91
N GLU A 341 3.03 -14.77 -1.83
CA GLU A 341 3.50 -13.44 -1.50
C GLU A 341 4.01 -13.34 -0.07
N ASP A 342 5.14 -12.68 0.08
CA ASP A 342 5.67 -12.23 1.35
C ASP A 342 6.04 -10.75 1.29
N VAL A 343 6.01 -10.08 2.42
CA VAL A 343 6.61 -8.75 2.62
C VAL A 343 8.03 -8.90 3.15
N VAL A 344 8.95 -8.15 2.56
CA VAL A 344 10.35 -8.12 3.00
C VAL A 344 10.78 -6.71 3.40
N VAL A 345 11.61 -6.63 4.43
CA VAL A 345 12.35 -5.42 4.80
C VAL A 345 13.76 -5.50 4.19
N ILE A 346 14.13 -4.52 3.39
CA ILE A 346 15.50 -4.45 2.86
C ILE A 346 16.46 -4.09 3.99
N THR A 347 17.51 -4.90 4.14
CA THR A 347 18.57 -4.74 5.16
C THR A 347 19.88 -4.32 4.51
N GLU A 348 20.93 -4.06 5.29
CA GLU A 348 22.25 -3.71 4.77
C GLU A 348 22.90 -4.79 3.87
N ASN A 349 22.52 -6.06 4.03
CA ASN A 349 23.18 -7.17 3.35
C ASN A 349 22.22 -8.07 2.52
N GLY A 350 20.92 -7.79 2.52
CA GLY A 350 19.90 -8.61 1.85
C GLY A 350 18.49 -8.12 2.19
N CYS A 351 17.59 -9.06 2.51
CA CYS A 351 16.27 -8.75 3.01
C CYS A 351 15.88 -9.65 4.19
N GLU A 352 15.03 -9.13 5.06
CA GLU A 352 14.36 -9.87 6.13
C GLU A 352 12.93 -10.15 5.68
N ASN A 353 12.56 -11.42 5.56
CA ASN A 353 11.17 -11.80 5.32
C ASN A 353 10.38 -11.68 6.62
N ILE A 354 9.28 -10.92 6.62
CA ILE A 354 8.44 -10.64 7.80
C ILE A 354 7.07 -11.29 7.73
N THR A 355 6.75 -12.02 6.67
CA THR A 355 5.57 -12.88 6.53
C THR A 355 5.96 -14.33 6.82
N HIS A 356 5.32 -14.98 7.78
CA HIS A 356 5.75 -16.28 8.31
C HIS A 356 4.78 -17.43 8.05
N SER A 357 3.65 -17.18 7.41
CA SER A 357 2.72 -18.22 6.99
C SER A 357 3.40 -19.24 6.07
N PRO A 358 3.13 -20.57 6.23
CA PRO A 358 3.74 -21.61 5.39
C PRO A 358 3.46 -21.35 3.91
N LYS A 359 4.48 -21.62 3.09
CA LYS A 359 4.46 -21.46 1.61
C LYS A 359 4.39 -22.76 0.84
N GLU A 360 4.61 -23.86 1.51
CA GLU A 360 4.45 -25.18 0.95
C GLU A 360 2.99 -25.40 0.55
N ARG A 361 2.78 -26.17 -0.54
CA ARG A 361 1.44 -26.48 -1.00
C ARG A 361 0.62 -27.20 0.09
N MET A 362 -0.37 -26.51 0.63
CA MET A 362 -1.27 -27.04 1.64
C MET A 362 -2.51 -27.63 0.97
N GLU A 363 -2.83 -28.88 1.28
CA GLU A 363 -4.05 -29.58 0.87
C GLU A 363 -5.00 -29.70 2.07
N ILE A 364 -6.19 -29.11 1.99
CA ILE A 364 -7.23 -29.16 3.02
C ILE A 364 -7.98 -30.48 2.91
N GLN A 365 -7.84 -31.36 3.92
CA GLN A 365 -8.45 -32.71 3.93
C GLN A 365 -9.09 -33.06 5.29
#